data_35589c2aedfca9645fd10dbd11c05ab0
#
_entry.id   35589c2aedfca9645fd10dbd11c05ab0
#
_cell.length_a   1.000
_cell.length_b   1.000
_cell.length_c   1.000
_cell.angle_alpha   90.00
_cell.angle_beta   90.00
_cell.angle_gamma   90.00
#
_symmetry.space_group_name_H-M   'P 1'
#
loop_
_entity.id
_entity.type
_entity.pdbx_description
1 polymer ?
#
loop_
_entity_poly.entity_id
_entity_poly.type
_entity_poly.pdbx_seq_one_letter_code
_entity_poly.pdbx_strand_id
1 'polypeptide(L)'
;MILLRSKRGGVGTNWWAVALRERLELLLGAEGVRRGKADARAGTVASLTPLPLRAVGEVSGFTAEVSFTSLPAPEGGAALLARAASGELPREAAPLVPESVTEISFSCSCSEWPGPCRHVAALCYVLVEAVDADPTHLFTLRGLGAEEVATADAPAPALRFAPELVDARHLAGALGEQQADVFARFYTGRGISWEA
;
A
#
# COMPACT_ATOMS: atom_id res chain seq x y z
N MET A 1 13.98 3.44 22.83
CA MET A 1 14.76 2.22 22.53
C MET A 1 13.79 1.08 22.34
N ILE A 2 13.76 0.53 21.14
CA ILE A 2 12.91 -0.60 20.76
C ILE A 2 13.81 -1.84 20.69
N LEU A 3 13.46 -2.89 21.45
CA LEU A 3 14.19 -4.15 21.43
C LEU A 3 13.38 -5.19 20.66
N LEU A 4 14.04 -5.96 19.80
CA LEU A 4 13.42 -7.12 19.18
C LEU A 4 12.97 -8.11 20.27
N ARG A 5 11.73 -8.55 20.20
CA ARG A 5 11.15 -9.57 21.09
C ARG A 5 11.65 -10.95 20.75
N SER A 6 11.97 -11.20 19.48
CA SER A 6 12.46 -12.48 18.96
C SER A 6 13.90 -12.75 19.40
N LYS A 7 14.06 -13.50 20.48
CA LYS A 7 15.40 -13.82 21.03
C LYS A 7 16.09 -14.99 20.31
N ARG A 8 15.33 -15.97 19.82
CA ARG A 8 15.84 -17.17 19.11
C ARG A 8 14.88 -17.51 17.97
N GLY A 9 15.38 -17.57 16.77
CA GLY A 9 14.57 -17.83 15.57
C GLY A 9 14.53 -16.65 14.61
N GLY A 10 13.68 -16.73 13.60
CA GLY A 10 13.44 -15.64 12.65
C GLY A 10 12.64 -14.50 13.29
N VAL A 11 12.86 -13.28 12.83
CA VAL A 11 12.02 -12.14 13.18
C VAL A 11 10.71 -12.27 12.42
N GLY A 12 9.58 -12.08 13.10
CA GLY A 12 8.25 -12.32 12.55
C GLY A 12 7.84 -13.81 12.61
N THR A 13 6.61 -14.07 13.00
CA THR A 13 6.05 -15.42 13.16
C THR A 13 4.88 -15.67 12.24
N ASN A 14 4.06 -14.64 12.00
CA ASN A 14 2.93 -14.73 11.12
C ASN A 14 3.36 -14.69 9.66
N TRP A 15 2.58 -15.27 8.78
CA TRP A 15 2.93 -15.42 7.36
C TRP A 15 3.23 -14.08 6.65
N TRP A 16 2.48 -13.02 6.99
CA TRP A 16 2.67 -11.69 6.40
C TRP A 16 3.98 -11.04 6.82
N ALA A 17 4.35 -11.18 8.10
CA ALA A 17 5.61 -10.66 8.62
C ALA A 17 6.81 -11.43 8.06
N VAL A 18 6.68 -12.75 7.94
CA VAL A 18 7.70 -13.61 7.31
C VAL A 18 7.88 -13.22 5.84
N ALA A 19 6.79 -13.05 5.10
CA ALA A 19 6.84 -12.66 3.70
C ALA A 19 7.47 -11.26 3.52
N LEU A 20 7.08 -10.27 4.34
CA LEU A 20 7.70 -8.95 4.33
C LEU A 20 9.20 -9.02 4.64
N ARG A 21 9.59 -9.79 5.67
CA ARG A 21 11.00 -9.98 6.01
C ARG A 21 11.79 -10.53 4.83
N GLU A 22 11.29 -11.56 4.17
CA GLU A 22 11.98 -12.18 3.03
C GLU A 22 12.22 -11.18 1.90
N ARG A 23 11.26 -10.30 1.62
CA ARG A 23 11.42 -9.23 0.62
C ARG A 23 12.48 -8.21 1.03
N LEU A 24 12.46 -7.78 2.29
CA LEU A 24 13.46 -6.87 2.82
C LEU A 24 14.85 -7.48 2.83
N GLU A 25 15.01 -8.74 3.24
CA GLU A 25 16.28 -9.46 3.27
C GLU A 25 16.92 -9.61 1.88
N LEU A 26 16.11 -9.78 0.82
CA LEU A 26 16.61 -9.80 -0.57
C LEU A 26 17.29 -8.48 -0.95
N LEU A 27 16.74 -7.34 -0.51
CA LEU A 27 17.31 -6.02 -0.78
C LEU A 27 18.52 -5.69 0.09
N LEU A 28 18.50 -6.14 1.34
CA LEU A 28 19.56 -5.87 2.31
C LEU A 28 20.85 -6.65 2.01
N GLY A 29 20.73 -7.78 1.34
CA GLY A 29 21.85 -8.68 1.11
C GLY A 29 22.40 -9.32 2.40
N ALA A 30 23.30 -10.28 2.27
CA ALA A 30 23.77 -11.09 3.40
C ALA A 30 24.41 -10.26 4.53
N GLU A 31 25.22 -9.26 4.18
CA GLU A 31 25.89 -8.42 5.17
C GLU A 31 24.93 -7.47 5.88
N GLY A 32 24.00 -6.83 5.14
CA GLY A 32 22.94 -6.01 5.71
C GLY A 32 22.06 -6.81 6.67
N VAL A 33 21.67 -8.03 6.27
CA VAL A 33 20.93 -8.96 7.13
C VAL A 33 21.67 -9.26 8.43
N ARG A 34 22.95 -9.59 8.35
CA ARG A 34 23.76 -9.93 9.53
C ARG A 34 23.89 -8.75 10.48
N ARG A 35 24.29 -7.58 9.98
CA ARG A 35 24.49 -6.36 10.78
C ARG A 35 23.17 -5.81 11.32
N GLY A 36 22.14 -5.72 10.48
CA GLY A 36 20.84 -5.21 10.89
C GLY A 36 20.19 -6.03 12.00
N LYS A 37 20.25 -7.36 11.92
CA LYS A 37 19.78 -8.24 13.02
C LYS A 37 20.52 -8.00 14.32
N ALA A 38 21.85 -7.85 14.25
CA ALA A 38 22.67 -7.60 15.44
C ALA A 38 22.31 -6.27 16.09
N ASP A 39 22.21 -5.21 15.29
CA ASP A 39 21.89 -3.85 15.75
C ASP A 39 20.46 -3.75 16.31
N ALA A 40 19.48 -4.32 15.62
CA ALA A 40 18.11 -4.35 16.10
C ALA A 40 18.00 -5.10 17.46
N ARG A 41 18.73 -6.20 17.63
CA ARG A 41 18.79 -6.93 18.92
C ARG A 41 19.52 -6.17 20.01
N ALA A 42 20.51 -5.36 19.63
CA ALA A 42 21.23 -4.48 20.56
C ALA A 42 20.40 -3.25 20.97
N GLY A 43 19.20 -3.06 20.39
CA GLY A 43 18.31 -1.95 20.73
C GLY A 43 18.78 -0.60 20.18
N THR A 44 19.49 -0.59 19.06
CA THR A 44 19.98 0.64 18.44
C THR A 44 18.86 1.49 17.82
N VAL A 45 17.67 0.90 17.61
CA VAL A 45 16.49 1.60 17.11
C VAL A 45 15.81 2.34 18.26
N ALA A 46 15.84 3.66 18.23
CA ALA A 46 15.23 4.51 19.25
C ALA A 46 13.73 4.68 19.02
N SER A 47 13.30 4.84 17.76
CA SER A 47 11.91 5.02 17.37
C SER A 47 11.59 4.33 16.05
N LEU A 48 10.30 3.99 15.87
CA LEU A 48 9.71 3.55 14.60
C LEU A 48 8.32 4.18 14.49
N THR A 49 8.04 4.82 13.38
CA THR A 49 6.74 5.41 13.07
C THR A 49 6.31 4.94 11.68
N PRO A 50 5.35 4.01 11.60
CA PRO A 50 4.67 3.72 10.34
C PRO A 50 3.85 4.93 9.90
N LEU A 51 4.02 5.32 8.65
CA LEU A 51 3.33 6.43 7.99
C LEU A 51 2.79 5.93 6.63
N PRO A 52 1.84 6.63 6.01
CA PRO A 52 1.41 6.27 4.66
C PRO A 52 2.61 6.17 3.71
N LEU A 53 2.73 5.02 3.07
CA LEU A 53 3.77 4.66 2.10
C LEU A 53 5.20 4.57 2.64
N ARG A 54 5.43 4.72 3.93
CA ARG A 54 6.77 4.65 4.51
C ARG A 54 6.78 4.31 6.00
N ALA A 55 7.91 3.82 6.46
CA ALA A 55 8.24 3.72 7.88
C ALA A 55 9.52 4.52 8.15
N VAL A 56 9.50 5.38 9.15
CA VAL A 56 10.63 6.23 9.53
C VAL A 56 11.04 5.88 10.95
N GLY A 57 12.33 5.88 11.21
CA GLY A 57 12.86 5.63 12.54
C GLY A 57 14.21 6.28 12.81
N GLU A 58 14.50 6.48 14.08
CA GLU A 58 15.82 6.91 14.54
C GLU A 58 16.64 5.67 14.95
N VAL A 59 17.81 5.52 14.36
CA VAL A 59 18.71 4.38 14.58
C VAL A 59 20.12 4.89 14.84
N SER A 60 20.62 4.73 16.05
CA SER A 60 21.96 5.23 16.45
C SER A 60 22.19 6.72 16.14
N GLY A 61 21.15 7.55 16.26
CA GLY A 61 21.23 9.00 15.97
C GLY A 61 21.07 9.37 14.49
N PHE A 62 20.81 8.41 13.61
CA PHE A 62 20.52 8.64 12.19
C PHE A 62 19.05 8.40 11.89
N THR A 63 18.48 9.21 11.00
CA THR A 63 17.14 8.98 10.47
C THR A 63 17.21 7.95 9.34
N ALA A 64 16.55 6.83 9.51
CA ALA A 64 16.41 5.78 8.51
C ALA A 64 14.96 5.70 8.03
N GLU A 65 14.75 5.38 6.77
CA GLU A 65 13.43 5.27 6.15
C GLU A 65 13.36 4.06 5.22
N VAL A 66 12.21 3.41 5.24
CA VAL A 66 11.80 2.35 4.30
C VAL A 66 10.52 2.82 3.64
N SER A 67 10.53 3.01 2.33
CA SER A 67 9.38 3.49 1.55
C SER A 67 8.81 2.38 0.68
N PHE A 68 7.50 2.44 0.45
CA PHE A 68 6.73 1.44 -0.30
C PHE A 68 5.92 2.13 -1.40
N THR A 69 5.68 1.43 -2.51
CA THR A 69 4.73 1.90 -3.51
C THR A 69 3.30 1.71 -3.03
N SER A 70 2.42 2.61 -3.44
CA SER A 70 0.99 2.50 -3.16
C SER A 70 0.37 1.26 -3.81
N LEU A 71 -0.70 0.79 -3.22
CA LEU A 71 -1.54 -0.27 -3.76
C LEU A 71 -2.98 0.28 -3.90
N PRO A 72 -3.70 -0.02 -4.99
CA PRO A 72 -5.14 0.23 -5.02
C PRO A 72 -5.83 -0.59 -3.91
N ALA A 73 -6.86 -0.04 -3.33
CA ALA A 73 -7.59 -0.74 -2.27
C ALA A 73 -8.17 -2.07 -2.82
N PRO A 74 -7.93 -3.18 -2.12
CA PRO A 74 -8.45 -4.47 -2.53
C PRO A 74 -9.97 -4.52 -2.36
N GLU A 75 -10.63 -5.34 -3.16
CA GLU A 75 -12.06 -5.66 -2.95
C GLU A 75 -12.25 -6.24 -1.53
N GLY A 76 -13.28 -5.80 -0.83
CA GLY A 76 -13.50 -6.17 0.58
C GLY A 76 -12.47 -5.58 1.54
N GLY A 77 -11.77 -4.51 1.15
CA GLY A 77 -10.69 -3.90 1.90
C GLY A 77 -11.07 -3.50 3.32
N ALA A 78 -12.29 -2.99 3.53
CA ALA A 78 -12.77 -2.64 4.87
C ALA A 78 -12.89 -3.87 5.78
N ALA A 79 -13.37 -5.01 5.25
CA ALA A 79 -13.46 -6.26 6.00
C ALA A 79 -12.08 -6.83 6.33
N LEU A 80 -11.13 -6.74 5.38
CA LEU A 80 -9.74 -7.14 5.60
C LEU A 80 -9.07 -6.27 6.66
N LEU A 81 -9.27 -4.95 6.63
CA LEU A 81 -8.73 -4.02 7.63
C LEU A 81 -9.32 -4.29 9.03
N ALA A 82 -10.62 -4.57 9.12
CA ALA A 82 -11.26 -4.93 10.39
C ALA A 82 -10.67 -6.22 10.99
N ARG A 83 -10.39 -7.23 10.16
CA ARG A 83 -9.69 -8.45 10.60
C ARG A 83 -8.26 -8.18 11.01
N ALA A 84 -7.54 -7.36 10.25
CA ALA A 84 -6.19 -6.93 10.62
C ALA A 84 -6.18 -6.23 11.99
N ALA A 85 -7.16 -5.37 12.28
CA ALA A 85 -7.30 -4.71 13.57
C ALA A 85 -7.56 -5.68 14.73
N SER A 86 -8.09 -6.88 14.46
CA SER A 86 -8.20 -7.96 15.45
C SER A 86 -6.95 -8.85 15.55
N GLY A 87 -5.88 -8.51 14.82
CA GLY A 87 -4.61 -9.27 14.82
C GLY A 87 -4.58 -10.45 13.85
N GLU A 88 -5.55 -10.56 12.96
CA GLU A 88 -5.63 -11.64 11.97
C GLU A 88 -5.56 -11.08 10.55
N LEU A 89 -4.69 -11.62 9.72
CA LEU A 89 -4.62 -11.27 8.31
C LEU A 89 -4.82 -12.53 7.45
N PRO A 90 -5.93 -12.63 6.72
CA PRO A 90 -6.21 -13.77 5.85
C PRO A 90 -5.31 -13.74 4.60
N ARG A 91 -5.17 -14.87 3.91
CA ARG A 91 -4.32 -15.00 2.73
C ARG A 91 -4.77 -14.16 1.54
N GLU A 92 -6.04 -13.78 1.49
CA GLU A 92 -6.61 -12.87 0.48
C GLU A 92 -5.96 -11.49 0.53
N ALA A 93 -5.40 -11.10 1.69
CA ALA A 93 -4.64 -9.88 1.87
C ALA A 93 -3.16 -9.99 1.43
N ALA A 94 -2.74 -11.11 0.83
CA ALA A 94 -1.36 -11.29 0.38
C ALA A 94 -0.82 -10.15 -0.49
N PRO A 95 -1.60 -9.50 -1.38
CA PRO A 95 -1.12 -8.36 -2.18
C PRO A 95 -0.64 -7.15 -1.36
N LEU A 96 -1.03 -7.03 -0.07
CA LEU A 96 -0.51 -5.99 0.82
C LEU A 96 1.00 -6.13 1.05
N VAL A 97 1.52 -7.36 1.03
CA VAL A 97 2.96 -7.58 1.10
C VAL A 97 3.56 -7.32 -0.28
N PRO A 98 4.64 -6.51 -0.39
CA PRO A 98 5.29 -6.27 -1.68
C PRO A 98 5.66 -7.56 -2.40
N GLU A 99 5.26 -7.70 -3.65
CA GLU A 99 5.59 -8.87 -4.48
C GLU A 99 6.98 -8.71 -5.11
N SER A 100 7.34 -7.48 -5.47
CA SER A 100 8.61 -7.14 -6.09
C SER A 100 9.49 -6.30 -5.17
N VAL A 101 10.79 -6.51 -5.27
CA VAL A 101 11.80 -5.66 -4.61
C VAL A 101 11.78 -4.22 -5.14
N THR A 102 11.26 -3.99 -6.34
CA THR A 102 11.12 -2.64 -6.92
C THR A 102 10.05 -1.79 -6.23
N GLU A 103 9.20 -2.40 -5.41
CA GLU A 103 8.17 -1.72 -4.63
C GLU A 103 8.70 -1.14 -3.32
N ILE A 104 9.95 -1.39 -3.00
CA ILE A 104 10.58 -0.98 -1.75
C ILE A 104 11.81 -0.14 -2.06
N SER A 105 11.98 0.96 -1.35
CA SER A 105 13.19 1.78 -1.41
C SER A 105 13.64 2.17 -0.02
N PHE A 106 14.92 2.54 0.09
CA PHE A 106 15.55 2.88 1.37
C PHE A 106 16.21 4.24 1.31
N SER A 107 16.17 4.97 2.42
CA SER A 107 17.01 6.15 2.63
C SER A 107 17.53 6.19 4.06
N CYS A 108 18.67 6.88 4.26
CA CYS A 108 19.26 7.10 5.56
C CYS A 108 20.09 8.37 5.57
N SER A 109 20.08 9.10 6.67
CA SER A 109 20.91 10.30 6.86
C SER A 109 22.39 9.99 7.13
N CYS A 110 22.79 8.72 7.20
CA CYS A 110 24.21 8.35 7.36
C CYS A 110 24.98 8.45 6.04
N SER A 111 26.31 8.43 6.13
CA SER A 111 27.22 8.52 4.97
C SER A 111 27.62 7.16 4.38
N GLU A 112 27.04 6.06 4.84
CA GLU A 112 27.31 4.70 4.31
C GLU A 112 26.57 4.50 2.98
N TRP A 113 27.08 5.03 1.90
CA TRP A 113 26.57 4.86 0.53
C TRP A 113 27.66 4.25 -0.36
N PRO A 114 27.35 3.41 -1.37
CA PRO A 114 26.03 3.05 -1.90
C PRO A 114 25.46 1.75 -1.31
N GLY A 115 24.17 1.73 -0.98
CA GLY A 115 23.42 0.54 -0.60
C GLY A 115 22.72 0.66 0.76
N PRO A 116 21.89 -0.32 1.11
CA PRO A 116 21.21 -0.28 2.40
C PRO A 116 22.21 -0.41 3.54
N CYS A 117 22.33 0.66 4.34
CA CYS A 117 23.22 0.69 5.49
C CYS A 117 22.69 -0.16 6.66
N ARG A 118 23.53 -0.37 7.67
CA ARG A 118 23.14 -1.10 8.88
C ARG A 118 21.96 -0.47 9.63
N HIS A 119 21.78 0.85 9.56
CA HIS A 119 20.69 1.56 10.23
C HIS A 119 19.34 1.24 9.58
N VAL A 120 19.26 1.31 8.25
CA VAL A 120 18.08 0.87 7.50
C VAL A 120 17.80 -0.60 7.78
N ALA A 121 18.83 -1.45 7.77
CA ALA A 121 18.67 -2.87 8.03
C ALA A 121 18.12 -3.15 9.44
N ALA A 122 18.59 -2.42 10.46
CA ALA A 122 18.05 -2.54 11.81
C ALA A 122 16.59 -2.08 11.90
N LEU A 123 16.24 -0.96 11.22
CA LEU A 123 14.87 -0.46 11.14
C LEU A 123 13.94 -1.49 10.49
N CYS A 124 14.37 -2.15 9.40
CA CYS A 124 13.61 -3.19 8.73
C CYS A 124 13.19 -4.32 9.68
N TYR A 125 14.08 -4.79 10.55
CA TYR A 125 13.74 -5.86 11.48
C TYR A 125 12.75 -5.43 12.56
N VAL A 126 12.87 -4.19 13.07
CA VAL A 126 11.89 -3.64 14.00
C VAL A 126 10.54 -3.42 13.32
N LEU A 127 10.55 -2.99 12.05
CA LEU A 127 9.33 -2.87 11.25
C LEU A 127 8.62 -4.22 11.06
N VAL A 128 9.38 -5.28 10.76
CA VAL A 128 8.81 -6.64 10.63
C VAL A 128 8.12 -7.08 11.93
N GLU A 129 8.72 -6.83 13.10
CA GLU A 129 8.05 -7.14 14.38
C GLU A 129 6.83 -6.26 14.66
N ALA A 130 6.87 -4.99 14.28
CA ALA A 130 5.72 -4.12 14.40
C ALA A 130 4.54 -4.61 13.55
N VAL A 131 4.82 -5.00 12.30
CA VAL A 131 3.84 -5.58 11.37
C VAL A 131 3.35 -6.97 11.83
N ASP A 132 4.22 -7.75 12.46
CA ASP A 132 3.85 -9.07 13.04
C ASP A 132 2.85 -8.90 14.20
N ALA A 133 3.05 -7.87 15.01
CA ALA A 133 2.20 -7.56 16.15
C ALA A 133 0.90 -6.85 15.76
N ASP A 134 0.94 -6.00 14.73
CA ASP A 134 -0.19 -5.25 14.23
C ASP A 134 -0.18 -5.22 12.70
N PRO A 135 -0.94 -6.12 12.05
CA PRO A 135 -0.99 -6.20 10.60
C PRO A 135 -1.66 -5.00 9.92
N THR A 136 -2.33 -4.09 10.65
CA THR A 136 -2.87 -2.84 10.08
C THR A 136 -1.77 -1.94 9.53
N HIS A 137 -0.55 -2.08 10.04
CA HIS A 137 0.61 -1.37 9.49
C HIS A 137 0.86 -1.68 8.01
N LEU A 138 0.53 -2.89 7.51
CA LEU A 138 0.64 -3.18 6.08
C LEU A 138 -0.29 -2.30 5.24
N PHE A 139 -1.50 -2.06 5.69
CA PHE A 139 -2.42 -1.12 5.02
C PHE A 139 -1.82 0.28 4.98
N THR A 140 -1.36 0.78 6.12
CA THR A 140 -0.70 2.10 6.22
C THR A 140 0.50 2.19 5.27
N LEU A 141 1.38 1.20 5.27
CA LEU A 141 2.57 1.15 4.42
C LEU A 141 2.24 1.06 2.92
N ARG A 142 1.04 0.62 2.56
CA ARG A 142 0.56 0.60 1.17
C ARG A 142 -0.31 1.81 0.81
N GLY A 143 -0.41 2.79 1.72
CA GLY A 143 -1.19 4.01 1.52
C GLY A 143 -2.71 3.79 1.64
N LEU A 144 -3.11 2.76 2.38
CA LEU A 144 -4.50 2.36 2.56
C LEU A 144 -4.93 2.67 3.99
N GLY A 145 -5.63 3.76 4.19
CA GLY A 145 -6.34 4.07 5.44
C GLY A 145 -7.78 3.55 5.43
N ALA A 146 -8.48 3.80 6.51
CA ALA A 146 -9.89 3.40 6.64
C ALA A 146 -10.78 4.07 5.58
N GLU A 147 -10.48 5.31 5.20
CA GLU A 147 -11.23 6.07 4.22
C GLU A 147 -11.02 5.51 2.79
N GLU A 148 -9.78 5.20 2.42
CA GLU A 148 -9.44 4.63 1.12
C GLU A 148 -10.11 3.28 0.90
N VAL A 149 -10.07 2.39 1.90
CA VAL A 149 -10.71 1.07 1.78
C VAL A 149 -12.23 1.15 1.81
N ALA A 150 -12.82 2.04 2.60
CA ALA A 150 -14.26 2.25 2.65
C ALA A 150 -14.80 2.84 1.34
N THR A 151 -14.05 3.75 0.73
CA THR A 151 -14.42 4.34 -0.56
C THR A 151 -14.37 3.31 -1.69
N ALA A 152 -13.37 2.42 -1.66
CA ALA A 152 -13.25 1.35 -2.66
C ALA A 152 -14.37 0.31 -2.55
N ASP A 153 -14.82 0.01 -1.32
CA ASP A 153 -15.92 -0.94 -1.07
C ASP A 153 -17.30 -0.31 -1.27
N ALA A 154 -17.38 1.01 -1.42
CA ALA A 154 -18.64 1.67 -1.71
C ALA A 154 -19.18 1.17 -3.07
N PRO A 155 -20.49 0.83 -3.15
CA PRO A 155 -21.07 0.47 -4.42
C PRO A 155 -20.81 1.62 -5.40
N ALA A 156 -20.28 1.29 -6.58
CA ALA A 156 -20.09 2.29 -7.62
C ALA A 156 -21.38 3.10 -7.74
N PRO A 157 -21.32 4.43 -7.71
CA PRO A 157 -22.51 5.24 -7.85
C PRO A 157 -23.23 4.71 -9.09
N ALA A 158 -24.47 4.25 -8.91
CA ALA A 158 -25.26 3.78 -10.03
C ALA A 158 -25.30 4.96 -11.00
N LEU A 159 -24.49 4.91 -12.04
CA LEU A 159 -24.57 5.84 -13.15
C LEU A 159 -25.96 5.65 -13.75
N ARG A 160 -26.95 6.31 -13.16
CA ARG A 160 -28.25 6.40 -13.75
C ARG A 160 -28.05 7.28 -14.98
N PHE A 161 -27.94 6.59 -16.11
CA PHE A 161 -28.04 7.30 -17.37
C PHE A 161 -29.42 7.98 -17.37
N ALA A 162 -29.41 9.29 -17.27
CA ALA A 162 -30.61 10.12 -17.34
C ALA A 162 -30.68 10.67 -18.77
N PRO A 163 -31.35 9.95 -19.69
CA PRO A 163 -31.41 10.34 -21.07
C PRO A 163 -32.01 11.74 -21.26
N GLU A 164 -32.86 12.17 -20.32
CA GLU A 164 -33.45 13.51 -20.28
C GLU A 164 -32.42 14.63 -20.06
N LEU A 165 -31.25 14.33 -19.53
CA LEU A 165 -30.15 15.28 -19.30
C LEU A 165 -29.15 15.35 -20.47
N VAL A 166 -29.33 14.51 -21.49
CA VAL A 166 -28.47 14.56 -22.69
C VAL A 166 -28.82 15.80 -23.52
N ASP A 167 -27.94 16.80 -23.46
CA ASP A 167 -28.06 18.01 -24.28
C ASP A 167 -27.10 17.95 -25.46
N ALA A 168 -27.66 17.93 -26.67
CA ALA A 168 -26.90 17.90 -27.91
C ALA A 168 -25.85 19.02 -28.02
N ARG A 169 -26.11 20.17 -27.39
CA ARG A 169 -25.17 21.31 -27.41
C ARG A 169 -23.84 20.98 -26.73
N HIS A 170 -23.84 20.15 -25.70
CA HIS A 170 -22.62 19.73 -25.03
C HIS A 170 -21.80 18.75 -25.87
N LEU A 171 -22.42 18.03 -26.77
CA LEU A 171 -21.77 17.06 -27.65
C LEU A 171 -21.30 17.70 -28.98
N ALA A 172 -21.89 18.82 -29.38
CA ALA A 172 -21.63 19.44 -30.68
C ALA A 172 -20.17 19.87 -30.87
N GLY A 173 -19.50 20.31 -29.78
CA GLY A 173 -18.09 20.68 -29.82
C GLY A 173 -17.15 19.52 -30.11
N ALA A 174 -17.52 18.28 -29.73
CA ALA A 174 -16.69 17.08 -29.89
C ALA A 174 -17.09 16.28 -31.15
N LEU A 175 -18.36 16.24 -31.49
CA LEU A 175 -18.91 15.37 -32.53
C LEU A 175 -19.36 16.11 -33.81
N GLY A 176 -19.50 17.43 -33.73
CA GLY A 176 -20.21 18.23 -34.74
C GLY A 176 -21.73 18.21 -34.52
N GLU A 177 -22.42 19.25 -35.01
CA GLU A 177 -23.85 19.49 -34.71
C GLU A 177 -24.75 18.32 -35.17
N GLN A 178 -24.54 17.80 -36.37
CA GLN A 178 -25.36 16.73 -36.95
C GLN A 178 -25.24 15.43 -36.15
N GLN A 179 -24.02 15.04 -35.82
CA GLN A 179 -23.77 13.83 -35.05
C GLN A 179 -24.24 13.96 -33.59
N ALA A 180 -24.10 15.13 -32.99
CA ALA A 180 -24.58 15.40 -31.65
C ALA A 180 -26.12 15.32 -31.56
N ASP A 181 -26.84 15.80 -32.56
CA ASP A 181 -28.31 15.74 -32.64
C ASP A 181 -28.80 14.28 -32.79
N VAL A 182 -28.17 13.49 -33.66
CA VAL A 182 -28.47 12.06 -33.83
C VAL A 182 -28.24 11.31 -32.54
N PHE A 183 -27.12 11.57 -31.87
CA PHE A 183 -26.74 10.92 -30.60
C PHE A 183 -27.74 11.26 -29.48
N ALA A 184 -28.12 12.57 -29.36
CA ALA A 184 -29.09 13.00 -28.37
C ALA A 184 -30.46 12.37 -28.59
N ARG A 185 -30.94 12.29 -29.83
CA ARG A 185 -32.21 11.64 -30.19
C ARG A 185 -32.20 10.13 -29.82
N PHE A 186 -31.12 9.44 -30.10
CA PHE A 186 -30.98 8.03 -29.78
C PHE A 186 -31.13 7.79 -28.27
N TYR A 187 -30.44 8.57 -27.44
CA TYR A 187 -30.48 8.40 -25.99
C TYR A 187 -31.73 8.95 -25.32
N THR A 188 -32.41 9.94 -25.91
CA THR A 188 -33.67 10.45 -25.36
C THR A 188 -34.91 9.68 -25.80
N GLY A 189 -34.74 8.61 -26.60
CA GLY A 189 -35.85 7.79 -27.08
C GLY A 189 -36.81 8.53 -28.01
N ARG A 190 -36.46 9.71 -28.49
CA ARG A 190 -37.28 10.48 -29.45
C ARG A 190 -36.96 10.05 -30.88
N GLY A 191 -37.50 8.88 -31.24
CA GLY A 191 -37.77 8.48 -32.61
C GLY A 191 -36.55 8.26 -33.50
N ILE A 192 -35.99 7.06 -33.48
CA ILE A 192 -35.53 6.42 -34.72
C ILE A 192 -36.55 5.30 -34.99
N SER A 193 -37.54 5.58 -35.82
CA SER A 193 -38.33 4.53 -36.42
C SER A 193 -37.49 3.88 -37.51
N TRP A 194 -37.09 2.62 -37.24
CA TRP A 194 -36.55 1.76 -38.27
C TRP A 194 -37.75 1.24 -39.07
N GLU A 195 -38.21 2.00 -40.06
CA GLU A 195 -39.04 1.43 -41.10
C GLU A 195 -38.12 0.66 -42.06
N ALA A 196 -38.37 -0.65 -42.16
CA ALA A 196 -37.71 -1.58 -43.04
C ALA A 196 -38.13 -1.38 -44.49
#